data_c321c0874a9e5b5a963528e89f7b6e34
#
_entry.id   c321c0874a9e5b5a963528e89f7b6e34
#
_cell.length_a   1.000
_cell.length_b   1.000
_cell.length_c   1.000
_cell.angle_alpha   90.00
_cell.angle_beta   90.00
_cell.angle_gamma   90.00
#
_symmetry.space_group_name_H-M   'P 1'
#
loop_
_entity.id
_entity.type
_entity.pdbx_description
1 polymer ?
#
loop_
_entity_poly.entity_id
_entity_poly.type
_entity_poly.pdbx_seq_one_letter_code
_entity_poly.pdbx_strand_id
1 'polypeptide(L)'
;MAALDLTSLVDPAHTAIVTSEVQNGVVGERSALPALAEAAGPMIDRLAVLLAAARPAGVRVIHATAARRADAAGSNTNARL
;
A
#
# COMPACT_ATOMS: atom_id res chain seq x y z
N MET A 1 -22.98 25.44 7.67
CA MET A 1 -22.80 23.97 7.53
C MET A 1 -21.78 23.52 8.55
N ALA A 2 -22.10 22.52 9.34
CA ALA A 2 -21.16 21.94 10.28
C ALA A 2 -20.06 21.17 9.54
N ALA A 3 -18.85 21.22 10.06
CA ALA A 3 -17.77 20.39 9.56
C ALA A 3 -18.11 18.89 9.77
N LEU A 4 -17.74 18.07 8.80
CA LEU A 4 -17.88 16.63 8.90
C LEU A 4 -16.92 16.07 9.95
N ASP A 5 -17.46 15.41 10.96
CA ASP A 5 -16.66 14.70 11.96
C ASP A 5 -16.50 13.24 11.55
N LEU A 6 -15.27 12.86 11.20
CA LEU A 6 -14.92 11.51 10.78
C LEU A 6 -14.40 10.64 11.93
N THR A 7 -14.33 11.17 13.15
CA THR A 7 -13.70 10.47 14.28
C THR A 7 -14.31 9.09 14.53
N SER A 8 -15.65 9.00 14.48
CA SER A 8 -16.35 7.74 14.69
C SER A 8 -16.14 6.75 13.53
N LEU A 9 -15.87 7.25 12.31
CA LEU A 9 -15.66 6.42 11.13
C LEU A 9 -14.24 5.84 11.08
N VAL A 10 -13.29 6.46 11.78
CA VAL A 10 -11.89 6.02 11.81
C VAL A 10 -11.48 5.50 13.19
N ASP A 11 -12.45 5.05 13.98
CA ASP A 11 -12.19 4.40 15.26
C ASP A 11 -11.24 3.21 15.06
N PRO A 12 -10.12 3.14 15.79
CA PRO A 12 -9.15 2.06 15.64
C PRO A 12 -9.74 0.66 15.72
N ALA A 13 -10.78 0.47 16.53
CA ALA A 13 -11.44 -0.82 16.68
C ALA A 13 -12.14 -1.30 15.40
N HIS A 14 -12.46 -0.39 14.48
CA HIS A 14 -13.22 -0.67 13.26
C HIS A 14 -12.49 -0.21 12.00
N THR A 15 -11.21 0.11 12.11
CA THR A 15 -10.44 0.68 11.02
C THR A 15 -9.24 -0.18 10.68
N ALA A 16 -8.95 -0.32 9.41
CA ALA A 16 -7.72 -0.93 8.93
C ALA A 16 -7.11 -0.05 7.84
N ILE A 17 -5.79 -0.06 7.76
CA ILE A 17 -5.07 0.52 6.63
C ILE A 17 -4.67 -0.63 5.73
N VAL A 18 -5.05 -0.55 4.46
CA VAL A 18 -4.66 -1.54 3.45
C VAL A 18 -3.71 -0.87 2.47
N THR A 19 -2.49 -1.40 2.35
CA THR A 19 -1.60 -1.01 1.27
C THR A 19 -1.80 -1.94 0.09
N SER A 20 -1.89 -1.40 -1.11
CA SER A 20 -2.08 -2.19 -2.33
C SER A 20 -0.83 -2.10 -3.19
N GLU A 21 -0.16 -3.21 -3.38
CA GLU A 21 1.04 -3.34 -4.22
C GLU A 21 2.19 -2.40 -3.82
N VAL A 22 2.24 -1.97 -2.57
CA VAL A 22 3.38 -1.22 -2.03
C VAL A 22 4.42 -2.25 -1.58
N GLN A 23 5.14 -2.77 -2.54
CA GLN A 23 6.10 -3.84 -2.36
C GLN A 23 7.36 -3.58 -3.18
N ASN A 24 8.44 -4.26 -2.82
CA ASN A 24 9.75 -4.00 -3.38
C ASN A 24 9.81 -4.20 -4.91
N GLY A 25 9.10 -5.18 -5.43
CA GLY A 25 9.06 -5.44 -6.89
C GLY A 25 8.21 -4.44 -7.69
N VAL A 26 7.46 -3.56 -7.03
CA VAL A 26 6.61 -2.55 -7.70
C VAL A 26 7.16 -1.15 -7.48
N VAL A 27 7.44 -0.77 -6.25
CA VAL A 27 7.85 0.59 -5.88
C VAL A 27 9.19 0.65 -5.13
N GLY A 28 9.92 -0.45 -5.05
CA GLY A 28 11.20 -0.55 -4.38
C GLY A 28 12.36 -0.78 -5.35
N GLU A 29 13.47 -1.24 -4.80
CA GLU A 29 14.73 -1.43 -5.54
C GLU A 29 14.61 -2.51 -6.63
N ARG A 30 13.67 -3.44 -6.50
CA ARG A 30 13.44 -4.51 -7.47
C ARG A 30 12.32 -4.20 -8.45
N SER A 31 11.89 -2.95 -8.51
CA SER A 31 10.80 -2.57 -9.42
C SER A 31 11.18 -2.81 -10.88
N ALA A 32 10.23 -3.39 -11.62
CA ALA A 32 10.31 -3.48 -13.08
C ALA A 32 10.07 -2.11 -13.75
N LEU A 33 9.60 -1.12 -12.97
CA LEU A 33 9.30 0.24 -13.44
C LEU A 33 10.09 1.25 -12.59
N PRO A 34 11.38 1.45 -12.85
CA PRO A 34 12.22 2.31 -12.01
C PRO A 34 11.72 3.75 -11.86
N ALA A 35 11.10 4.30 -12.91
CA ALA A 35 10.54 5.65 -12.85
C ALA A 35 9.35 5.74 -11.87
N LEU A 36 8.54 4.68 -11.81
CA LEU A 36 7.45 4.59 -10.82
C LEU A 36 8.01 4.49 -9.40
N ALA A 37 9.03 3.68 -9.19
CA ALA A 37 9.67 3.52 -7.89
C ALA A 37 10.25 4.85 -7.39
N GLU A 38 10.92 5.59 -8.28
CA GLU A 38 11.46 6.91 -7.95
C GLU A 38 10.34 7.91 -7.59
N ALA A 39 9.30 7.96 -8.39
CA ALA A 39 8.16 8.86 -8.15
C ALA A 39 7.41 8.51 -6.86
N ALA A 40 7.41 7.24 -6.46
CA ALA A 40 6.73 6.78 -5.25
C ALA A 40 7.50 7.08 -3.95
N GLY A 41 8.79 7.45 -4.02
CA GLY A 41 9.63 7.67 -2.85
C GLY A 41 9.00 8.55 -1.76
N PRO A 42 8.54 9.77 -2.08
CA PRO A 42 7.89 10.64 -1.09
C PRO A 42 6.62 10.03 -0.48
N MET A 43 5.84 9.31 -1.26
CA MET A 43 4.64 8.63 -0.77
C MET A 43 5.02 7.52 0.22
N ILE A 44 6.06 6.74 -0.08
CA ILE A 44 6.54 5.67 0.80
C ILE A 44 6.99 6.23 2.14
N ASP A 45 7.74 7.35 2.13
CA ASP A 45 8.19 8.00 3.35
C ASP A 45 7.02 8.44 4.23
N ARG A 46 6.00 9.03 3.63
CA ARG A 46 4.78 9.45 4.34
C ARG A 46 3.97 8.27 4.83
N LEU A 47 3.88 7.21 4.04
CA LEU A 47 3.20 5.98 4.43
C LEU A 47 3.88 5.33 5.64
N ALA A 48 5.21 5.32 5.68
CA ALA A 48 5.95 4.80 6.83
C ALA A 48 5.59 5.54 8.12
N VAL A 49 5.45 6.86 8.07
CA VAL A 49 5.02 7.67 9.22
C VAL A 49 3.60 7.31 9.63
N LEU A 50 2.68 7.19 8.66
CA LEU A 50 1.30 6.82 8.93
C LEU A 50 1.20 5.44 9.59
N LEU A 51 1.90 4.44 9.08
CA LEU A 51 1.88 3.09 9.63
C LEU A 51 2.50 3.03 11.03
N ALA A 52 3.56 3.79 11.27
CA ALA A 52 4.20 3.89 12.58
C ALA A 52 3.26 4.50 13.63
N ALA A 53 2.37 5.40 13.23
CA ALA A 53 1.35 5.97 14.11
C ALA A 53 0.14 5.04 14.28
N ALA A 54 -0.23 4.32 13.23
CA ALA A 54 -1.42 3.46 13.22
C ALA A 54 -1.27 2.26 14.15
N ARG A 55 -0.13 1.58 14.12
CA ARG A 55 0.09 0.34 14.88
C ARG A 55 -0.08 0.52 16.39
N PRO A 56 0.58 1.48 17.05
CA PRO A 56 0.37 1.67 18.49
C PRO A 56 -1.03 2.19 18.83
N ALA A 57 -1.73 2.80 17.90
CA ALA A 57 -3.12 3.22 18.07
C ALA A 57 -4.12 2.05 17.97
N GLY A 58 -3.67 0.87 17.59
CA GLY A 58 -4.53 -0.30 17.44
C GLY A 58 -5.21 -0.43 16.09
N VAL A 59 -4.83 0.39 15.12
CA VAL A 59 -5.30 0.27 13.74
C VAL A 59 -4.58 -0.89 13.07
N ARG A 60 -5.34 -1.82 12.51
CA ARG A 60 -4.78 -2.96 11.80
C ARG A 60 -4.15 -2.52 10.48
N VAL A 61 -2.98 -3.06 10.17
CA VAL A 61 -2.30 -2.82 8.91
C VAL A 61 -2.31 -4.12 8.09
N ILE A 62 -2.77 -4.03 6.85
CA ILE A 62 -2.88 -5.15 5.93
C ILE A 62 -2.12 -4.78 4.65
N HIS A 63 -1.19 -5.63 4.23
CA HIS A 63 -0.48 -5.45 2.98
C HIS A 63 -1.06 -6.40 1.93
N ALA A 64 -1.69 -5.83 0.90
CA ALA A 64 -2.15 -6.57 -0.26
C ALA A 64 -1.05 -6.52 -1.33
N THR A 65 -0.47 -7.67 -1.63
CA THR A 65 0.65 -7.76 -2.57
C THR A 65 0.23 -8.49 -3.83
N ALA A 66 0.87 -8.13 -4.94
CA ALA A 66 0.78 -8.90 -6.17
C ALA A 66 1.86 -9.98 -6.16
N ALA A 67 1.49 -11.19 -6.53
CA ALA A 67 2.40 -12.31 -6.66
C ALA A 67 2.11 -13.08 -7.93
N ARG A 68 3.16 -13.65 -8.50
CA ARG A 68 3.09 -14.44 -9.71
C ARG A 68 3.68 -15.82 -9.44
N ARG A 69 3.05 -16.85 -9.96
CA ARG A 69 3.62 -18.20 -9.88
C ARG A 69 4.95 -18.26 -10.65
N ALA A 70 5.87 -19.05 -10.16
CA ALA A 70 7.17 -19.20 -10.80
C ALA A 70 7.06 -19.75 -12.24
N ASP A 71 6.04 -20.60 -12.49
CA ASP A 71 5.77 -21.17 -13.81
C ASP A 71 4.91 -20.26 -14.70
N ALA A 72 4.52 -19.09 -14.22
CA ALA A 72 3.66 -18.11 -14.87
C ALA A 72 2.26 -18.64 -15.25
N ALA A 73 1.83 -19.80 -14.73
CA ALA A 73 0.53 -20.37 -15.00
C ALA A 73 -0.59 -19.41 -14.54
N GLY A 74 -1.58 -19.20 -15.41
CA GLY A 74 -2.67 -18.27 -15.15
C GLY A 74 -2.33 -16.80 -15.35
N SER A 75 -1.09 -16.48 -15.70
CA SER A 75 -0.67 -15.09 -15.91
C SER A 75 -1.11 -14.59 -17.30
N ASN A 76 -1.51 -13.32 -17.34
CA ASN A 76 -1.85 -12.63 -18.57
C ASN A 76 -0.60 -12.01 -19.17
N THR A 77 -0.36 -12.24 -20.47
CA THR A 77 0.79 -11.67 -21.19
C THR A 77 0.39 -10.54 -22.15
N ASN A 78 -0.88 -10.15 -22.13
CA ASN A 78 -1.41 -9.12 -23.05
C ASN A 78 -1.10 -7.69 -22.60
N ALA A 79 -0.78 -7.49 -21.33
CA ALA A 79 -0.44 -6.17 -20.82
C ALA A 79 1.00 -5.82 -21.18
N ARG A 80 1.21 -4.59 -21.63
CA ARG A 80 2.54 -4.03 -21.86
C ARG A 80 3.00 -3.34 -20.59
N LEU A 81 3.89 -3.97 -19.88
CA LEU A 81 4.49 -3.39 -18.68
C LEU A 81 6.01 -3.36 -18.83
#